data_c67145611b5a1d2f0cb88ce4da89cb58
#
_entry.id   c67145611b5a1d2f0cb88ce4da89cb58
#
_cell.length_a   1.000
_cell.length_b   1.000
_cell.length_c   1.000
_cell.angle_alpha   90.00
_cell.angle_beta   90.00
_cell.angle_gamma   90.00
#
_symmetry.space_group_name_H-M   'P 1'
#
loop_
_entity.id
_entity.type
_entity.pdbx_description
1 polymer ?
#
loop_
_entity_poly.entity_id
_entity_poly.type
_entity_poly.pdbx_seq_one_letter_code
_entity_poly.pdbx_strand_id
1 'polypeptide(L)'
;MRLIIGIFTLLLSICPLHKENGNKLPRLAVSENRRFLMNENGAPFFWLGDTGWLLFSKLDRKEAEKYLDDRAEKGFNVIQVIVLHQLDDTNVYGDSALIGGNISLAKVTEGNSFENQKAYDFWDHIDYIVKLAEERGLYLALVPVWGSNVRQGKVNKEQARTYAAWLAKRFADNPNIIWLNGGDAKGNQNTDIWEIIGQQIRQHAPNHLITFHPFGRSKSSMWFHNADWLDFNMFQSGHRRYDQDDTELAYGQDNWKYVRDDYSLEPIKPTLDGEPSYEGIPQGLHDPSQPYWNADDVRRYAYWSVFAGGCGFTYGHNAVMQMHKPGDQNPEYGVREYWTEALDAKGAQQMIHLKNLILSKPFFERIPDQSLIASEKGERYDYQVATRGKDYAFIYTYNGRDIKVKMGKIDGEKISASWFNPRSGKTTLIGDYENKGTRNFNPPGKIVNGIDWVLVLESIK
;
A
#
# COMPACT_ATOMS: atom_id res chain seq x y z
N MET A 1 -38.28 -32.66 43.48
CA MET A 1 -36.98 -32.46 42.86
C MET A 1 -37.18 -31.52 41.68
N ARG A 2 -36.98 -30.20 41.90
CA ARG A 2 -37.22 -29.16 40.88
C ARG A 2 -35.87 -28.86 40.18
N LEU A 3 -35.84 -29.08 38.89
CA LEU A 3 -34.71 -28.76 38.03
C LEU A 3 -34.72 -27.25 37.70
N ILE A 4 -33.70 -26.52 38.09
CA ILE A 4 -33.53 -25.11 37.73
C ILE A 4 -32.60 -25.09 36.52
N ILE A 5 -33.14 -24.72 35.35
CA ILE A 5 -32.40 -24.47 34.13
C ILE A 5 -31.95 -23.00 34.17
N GLY A 6 -30.65 -22.79 34.38
CA GLY A 6 -30.05 -21.46 34.29
C GLY A 6 -29.81 -21.08 32.83
N ILE A 7 -30.51 -20.06 32.37
CA ILE A 7 -30.28 -19.45 31.07
C ILE A 7 -29.13 -18.44 31.23
N PHE A 8 -27.96 -18.77 30.64
CA PHE A 8 -26.85 -17.81 30.49
C PHE A 8 -27.14 -16.91 29.30
N THR A 9 -27.58 -15.70 29.58
CA THR A 9 -27.72 -14.65 28.56
C THR A 9 -26.34 -14.02 28.32
N LEU A 10 -25.75 -14.29 27.17
CA LEU A 10 -24.53 -13.66 26.72
C LEU A 10 -24.86 -12.22 26.30
N LEU A 11 -24.54 -11.25 27.13
CA LEU A 11 -24.59 -9.83 26.80
C LEU A 11 -23.45 -9.52 25.86
N LEU A 12 -23.72 -9.45 24.55
CA LEU A 12 -22.87 -8.80 23.57
C LEU A 12 -22.82 -7.32 23.92
N SER A 13 -21.72 -6.89 24.50
CA SER A 13 -21.37 -5.48 24.66
C SER A 13 -21.12 -4.88 23.29
N ILE A 14 -22.15 -4.26 22.72
CA ILE A 14 -22.00 -3.35 21.58
C ILE A 14 -21.31 -2.12 22.13
N CYS A 15 -19.99 -2.01 21.89
CA CYS A 15 -19.24 -0.79 22.16
C CYS A 15 -19.79 0.28 21.20
N PRO A 16 -20.42 1.36 21.68
CA PRO A 16 -20.82 2.44 20.80
C PRO A 16 -19.53 3.08 20.26
N LEU A 17 -19.41 3.18 18.94
CA LEU A 17 -18.46 4.06 18.28
C LEU A 17 -18.70 5.46 18.81
N HIS A 18 -17.90 5.87 19.79
CA HIS A 18 -17.83 7.24 20.22
C HIS A 18 -17.31 8.05 19.02
N LYS A 19 -18.16 8.91 18.46
CA LYS A 19 -17.72 10.07 17.70
C LYS A 19 -16.98 10.97 18.69
N GLU A 20 -15.68 10.75 18.84
CA GLU A 20 -14.82 11.72 19.50
C GLU A 20 -14.72 12.97 18.64
N ASN A 21 -14.88 14.11 19.29
CA ASN A 21 -14.70 15.46 18.76
C ASN A 21 -13.41 15.55 17.96
N GLY A 22 -13.52 15.97 16.72
CA GLY A 22 -12.56 16.51 15.75
C GLY A 22 -11.07 16.55 16.08
N ASN A 23 -10.49 15.44 16.54
CA ASN A 23 -9.04 15.33 16.63
C ASN A 23 -8.49 15.07 15.23
N LYS A 24 -7.62 15.96 14.76
CA LYS A 24 -6.86 15.77 13.52
C LYS A 24 -6.14 14.42 13.58
N LEU A 25 -6.01 13.75 12.43
CA LEU A 25 -5.19 12.56 12.33
C LEU A 25 -3.74 12.86 12.76
N PRO A 26 -3.07 11.95 13.48
CA PRO A 26 -1.68 12.14 13.85
C PRO A 26 -0.79 12.13 12.60
N ARG A 27 0.22 12.98 12.55
CA ARG A 27 1.23 12.93 11.47
C ARG A 27 2.00 11.62 11.51
N LEU A 28 2.47 11.19 10.35
CA LEU A 28 3.29 9.99 10.25
C LEU A 28 4.78 10.32 10.29
N ALA A 29 5.55 9.39 10.82
CA ALA A 29 7.01 9.46 10.91
C ALA A 29 7.64 8.09 10.63
N VAL A 30 8.92 8.08 10.34
CA VAL A 30 9.73 6.86 10.31
C VAL A 30 10.02 6.43 11.74
N SER A 31 9.89 5.13 12.04
CA SER A 31 10.16 4.56 13.36
C SER A 31 11.63 4.72 13.81
N GLU A 32 11.89 4.63 15.11
CA GLU A 32 13.24 4.79 15.66
C GLU A 32 14.26 3.80 15.07
N ASN A 33 13.86 2.55 14.83
CA ASN A 33 14.71 1.54 14.19
C ASN A 33 14.82 1.72 12.66
N ARG A 34 14.17 2.74 12.10
CA ARG A 34 14.16 3.11 10.68
C ARG A 34 13.68 2.02 9.71
N ARG A 35 12.98 1.00 10.21
CA ARG A 35 12.46 -0.12 9.38
C ARG A 35 10.97 0.00 9.06
N PHE A 36 10.24 0.84 9.82
CA PHE A 36 8.78 0.92 9.74
C PHE A 36 8.29 2.37 9.77
N LEU A 37 6.99 2.53 9.61
CA LEU A 37 6.30 3.78 9.84
C LEU A 37 5.59 3.74 11.20
N MET A 38 5.44 4.90 11.81
CA MET A 38 4.68 5.12 13.04
C MET A 38 3.94 6.44 12.95
N ASN A 39 2.98 6.66 13.82
CA ASN A 39 2.43 8.00 14.01
C ASN A 39 3.31 8.82 14.97
N GLU A 40 3.11 10.11 15.04
CA GLU A 40 3.85 11.03 15.91
C GLU A 40 3.75 10.72 17.40
N ASN A 41 2.76 9.92 17.82
CA ASN A 41 2.59 9.44 19.19
C ASN A 41 3.34 8.12 19.44
N GLY A 42 4.11 7.62 18.48
CA GLY A 42 4.90 6.39 18.57
C GLY A 42 4.11 5.11 18.32
N ALA A 43 2.83 5.17 17.97
CA ALA A 43 2.05 3.98 17.66
C ALA A 43 2.41 3.41 16.27
N PRO A 44 2.42 2.07 16.12
CA PRO A 44 2.69 1.42 14.84
C PRO A 44 1.75 1.89 13.71
N PHE A 45 2.31 2.14 12.54
CA PHE A 45 1.55 2.39 11.33
C PHE A 45 1.93 1.35 10.27
N PHE A 46 1.06 0.37 10.07
CA PHE A 46 1.17 -0.54 8.94
C PHE A 46 0.47 0.10 7.74
N TRP A 47 1.24 0.47 6.72
CA TRP A 47 0.68 0.98 5.48
C TRP A 47 -0.15 -0.11 4.80
N LEU A 48 -1.46 0.05 4.77
CA LEU A 48 -2.37 -0.71 3.91
C LEU A 48 -3.00 0.28 2.94
N GLY A 49 -2.37 0.40 1.77
CA GLY A 49 -2.78 1.34 0.73
C GLY A 49 -3.74 0.74 -0.29
N ASP A 50 -4.61 1.59 -0.85
CA ASP A 50 -5.33 1.33 -2.10
C ASP A 50 -4.91 2.32 -3.18
N THR A 51 -5.12 1.96 -4.44
CA THR A 51 -4.74 2.77 -5.59
C THR A 51 -5.97 3.36 -6.26
N GLY A 52 -6.15 4.67 -6.07
CA GLY A 52 -7.22 5.45 -6.67
C GLY A 52 -6.66 6.61 -7.51
N TRP A 53 -5.84 6.30 -8.54
CA TRP A 53 -5.06 7.30 -9.27
C TRP A 53 -5.89 8.50 -9.76
N LEU A 54 -7.09 8.26 -10.27
CA LEU A 54 -7.94 9.28 -10.88
C LEU A 54 -9.07 9.79 -9.97
N LEU A 55 -8.95 9.60 -8.64
CA LEU A 55 -9.94 10.03 -7.66
C LEU A 55 -10.33 11.51 -7.82
N PHE A 56 -9.35 12.41 -7.92
CA PHE A 56 -9.59 13.85 -7.99
C PHE A 56 -10.20 14.33 -9.30
N SER A 57 -9.88 13.66 -10.41
CA SER A 57 -10.34 14.08 -11.73
C SER A 57 -11.68 13.44 -12.12
N LYS A 58 -11.96 12.22 -11.67
CA LYS A 58 -13.11 11.44 -12.18
C LYS A 58 -14.27 11.29 -11.21
N LEU A 59 -14.07 11.40 -9.89
CA LEU A 59 -15.15 11.22 -8.94
C LEU A 59 -15.75 12.57 -8.50
N ASP A 60 -17.09 12.64 -8.49
CA ASP A 60 -17.79 13.73 -7.83
C ASP A 60 -17.74 13.56 -6.28
N ARG A 61 -18.29 14.54 -5.54
CA ARG A 61 -18.27 14.52 -4.07
C ARG A 61 -18.92 13.26 -3.48
N LYS A 62 -20.04 12.81 -4.03
CA LYS A 62 -20.79 11.64 -3.53
C LYS A 62 -20.07 10.34 -3.86
N GLU A 63 -19.48 10.27 -5.03
CA GLU A 63 -18.69 9.13 -5.48
C GLU A 63 -17.40 9.04 -4.68
N ALA A 64 -16.72 10.15 -4.42
CA ALA A 64 -15.54 10.20 -3.57
C ALA A 64 -15.87 9.77 -2.13
N GLU A 65 -17.01 10.21 -1.57
CA GLU A 65 -17.51 9.76 -0.28
C GLU A 65 -17.70 8.24 -0.26
N LYS A 66 -18.42 7.69 -1.25
CA LYS A 66 -18.65 6.24 -1.36
C LYS A 66 -17.34 5.45 -1.42
N TYR A 67 -16.37 5.91 -2.21
CA TYR A 67 -15.08 5.26 -2.34
C TYR A 67 -14.28 5.26 -1.04
N LEU A 68 -14.18 6.43 -0.40
CA LEU A 68 -13.42 6.57 0.84
C LEU A 68 -14.06 5.83 2.01
N ASP A 69 -15.40 5.83 2.11
CA ASP A 69 -16.15 5.06 3.12
C ASP A 69 -15.87 3.57 2.97
N ASP A 70 -15.98 3.02 1.77
CA ASP A 70 -15.70 1.62 1.48
C ASP A 70 -14.25 1.23 1.84
N ARG A 71 -13.26 2.05 1.43
CA ARG A 71 -11.86 1.76 1.72
C ARG A 71 -11.57 1.80 3.23
N ALA A 72 -12.10 2.77 3.94
CA ALA A 72 -11.96 2.86 5.39
C ALA A 72 -12.62 1.65 6.10
N GLU A 73 -13.83 1.24 5.69
CA GLU A 73 -14.52 0.08 6.23
C GLU A 73 -13.74 -1.22 6.01
N LYS A 74 -13.10 -1.37 4.86
CA LYS A 74 -12.22 -2.52 4.54
C LYS A 74 -10.84 -2.46 5.23
N GLY A 75 -10.59 -1.41 6.03
CA GLY A 75 -9.39 -1.26 6.85
C GLY A 75 -8.17 -0.72 6.13
N PHE A 76 -8.33 -0.22 4.90
CA PHE A 76 -7.31 0.61 4.27
C PHE A 76 -7.07 1.88 5.08
N ASN A 77 -5.85 2.39 5.03
CA ASN A 77 -5.48 3.62 5.74
C ASN A 77 -4.67 4.61 4.88
N VAL A 78 -4.34 4.24 3.64
CA VAL A 78 -3.71 5.13 2.66
C VAL A 78 -4.40 4.98 1.30
N ILE A 79 -4.61 6.10 0.61
CA ILE A 79 -5.03 6.10 -0.80
C ILE A 79 -3.95 6.79 -1.63
N GLN A 80 -3.40 6.09 -2.61
CA GLN A 80 -2.51 6.70 -3.60
C GLN A 80 -3.35 7.40 -4.67
N VAL A 81 -3.04 8.67 -4.95
CA VAL A 81 -3.81 9.51 -5.88
C VAL A 81 -2.92 10.49 -6.63
N ILE A 82 -3.23 10.74 -7.90
CA ILE A 82 -2.53 11.71 -8.74
C ILE A 82 -3.21 13.07 -8.62
N VAL A 83 -2.41 14.12 -8.37
CA VAL A 83 -2.90 15.51 -8.38
C VAL A 83 -3.10 15.99 -9.83
N LEU A 84 -2.06 15.87 -10.66
CA LEU A 84 -2.11 16.23 -12.10
C LEU A 84 -1.70 15.02 -12.94
N HIS A 85 -2.67 14.33 -13.55
CA HIS A 85 -2.40 13.21 -14.46
C HIS A 85 -1.93 13.74 -15.82
N GLN A 86 -2.69 14.71 -16.41
CA GLN A 86 -2.27 15.52 -17.55
C GLN A 86 -2.34 17.01 -17.17
N LEU A 87 -1.60 17.87 -17.88
CA LEU A 87 -1.58 19.31 -17.55
C LEU A 87 -2.82 20.05 -18.03
N ASP A 88 -3.60 19.46 -18.89
CA ASP A 88 -4.87 19.98 -19.41
C ASP A 88 -6.10 19.27 -18.84
N ASP A 89 -5.90 18.38 -17.87
CA ASP A 89 -6.98 17.67 -17.19
C ASP A 89 -7.96 18.65 -16.51
N THR A 90 -9.21 18.20 -16.46
CA THR A 90 -10.28 18.83 -15.67
C THR A 90 -10.78 17.84 -14.61
N ASN A 91 -11.42 18.36 -13.57
CA ASN A 91 -12.21 17.52 -12.69
C ASN A 91 -13.56 17.13 -13.33
N VAL A 92 -14.36 16.34 -12.63
CA VAL A 92 -15.68 15.87 -13.07
C VAL A 92 -16.68 17.03 -13.34
N TYR A 93 -16.43 18.22 -12.79
CA TYR A 93 -17.26 19.42 -12.97
C TYR A 93 -16.80 20.28 -14.15
N GLY A 94 -15.71 19.91 -14.82
CA GLY A 94 -15.14 20.64 -15.95
C GLY A 94 -14.15 21.75 -15.56
N ASP A 95 -13.76 21.82 -14.28
CA ASP A 95 -12.79 22.82 -13.82
C ASP A 95 -11.38 22.39 -14.17
N SER A 96 -10.65 23.24 -14.89
CA SER A 96 -9.25 23.01 -15.20
C SER A 96 -8.36 23.35 -14.00
N ALA A 97 -7.36 22.52 -13.73
CA ALA A 97 -6.39 22.74 -12.66
C ALA A 97 -5.46 23.93 -12.93
N LEU A 98 -5.14 24.19 -14.20
CA LEU A 98 -4.08 25.09 -14.62
C LEU A 98 -4.59 26.11 -15.65
N ILE A 99 -3.93 27.27 -15.69
CA ILE A 99 -4.16 28.29 -16.75
C ILE A 99 -3.32 27.87 -17.97
N GLY A 100 -4.02 27.52 -19.07
CA GLY A 100 -3.37 27.15 -20.32
C GLY A 100 -2.42 25.94 -20.25
N GLY A 101 -2.65 25.01 -19.33
CA GLY A 101 -1.78 23.83 -19.14
C GLY A 101 -0.40 24.15 -18.56
N ASN A 102 -0.17 25.37 -18.08
CA ASN A 102 1.11 25.74 -17.47
C ASN A 102 1.13 25.36 -15.98
N ILE A 103 1.96 24.38 -15.62
CA ILE A 103 2.01 23.83 -14.26
C ILE A 103 2.38 24.87 -13.17
N SER A 104 3.07 25.96 -13.53
CA SER A 104 3.38 27.05 -12.59
C SER A 104 2.21 28.02 -12.36
N LEU A 105 1.11 27.88 -13.07
CA LEU A 105 -0.05 28.77 -13.04
C LEU A 105 -1.30 28.01 -12.62
N ALA A 106 -1.43 27.71 -11.33
CA ALA A 106 -2.65 27.11 -10.78
C ALA A 106 -3.85 28.03 -11.03
N LYS A 107 -4.96 27.46 -11.53
CA LYS A 107 -6.20 28.19 -11.76
C LYS A 107 -7.04 28.13 -10.49
N VAL A 108 -6.93 29.14 -9.65
CA VAL A 108 -7.64 29.26 -8.37
C VAL A 108 -8.69 30.37 -8.47
N THR A 109 -9.90 30.11 -7.96
CA THR A 109 -10.98 31.10 -7.82
C THR A 109 -10.99 31.66 -6.39
N GLU A 110 -11.69 32.77 -6.20
CA GLU A 110 -11.94 33.31 -4.86
C GLU A 110 -13.13 32.59 -4.20
N GLY A 111 -12.92 32.09 -2.98
CA GLY A 111 -13.93 31.31 -2.24
C GLY A 111 -13.77 29.81 -2.42
N ASN A 112 -14.74 29.03 -1.92
CA ASN A 112 -14.75 27.55 -1.97
C ASN A 112 -16.18 26.99 -1.85
N SER A 113 -17.21 27.79 -2.14
CA SER A 113 -18.61 27.36 -2.04
C SER A 113 -18.99 26.48 -3.21
N PHE A 114 -19.32 25.23 -2.95
CA PHE A 114 -19.72 24.25 -3.96
C PHE A 114 -21.01 24.66 -4.71
N GLU A 115 -21.92 25.35 -4.03
CA GLU A 115 -23.18 25.82 -4.60
C GLU A 115 -22.99 27.03 -5.54
N ASN A 116 -21.80 27.63 -5.53
CA ASN A 116 -21.45 28.75 -6.39
C ASN A 116 -20.31 28.37 -7.33
N GLN A 117 -20.65 28.03 -8.59
CA GLN A 117 -19.65 27.64 -9.61
C GLN A 117 -18.53 28.67 -9.86
N LYS A 118 -18.74 29.95 -9.49
CA LYS A 118 -17.69 30.98 -9.59
C LYS A 118 -16.73 31.01 -8.43
N ALA A 119 -17.08 30.32 -7.34
CA ALA A 119 -16.30 30.23 -6.11
C ALA A 119 -15.85 28.81 -5.81
N TYR A 120 -15.93 27.91 -6.78
CA TYR A 120 -15.48 26.52 -6.65
C TYR A 120 -14.64 26.12 -7.85
N ASP A 121 -13.49 25.53 -7.59
CA ASP A 121 -12.54 25.14 -8.62
C ASP A 121 -11.97 23.73 -8.42
N PHE A 122 -11.02 23.35 -9.27
CA PHE A 122 -10.32 22.07 -9.21
C PHE A 122 -9.64 21.83 -7.85
N TRP A 123 -9.04 22.86 -7.29
CA TRP A 123 -8.27 22.77 -6.05
C TRP A 123 -9.16 22.68 -4.81
N ASP A 124 -10.32 23.35 -4.84
CA ASP A 124 -11.34 23.21 -3.78
C ASP A 124 -11.94 21.81 -3.74
N HIS A 125 -12.04 21.17 -4.91
CA HIS A 125 -12.46 19.78 -4.98
C HIS A 125 -11.43 18.84 -4.31
N ILE A 126 -10.13 19.08 -4.54
CA ILE A 126 -9.07 18.33 -3.84
C ILE A 126 -9.11 18.59 -2.34
N ASP A 127 -9.23 19.85 -1.90
CA ASP A 127 -9.32 20.21 -0.48
C ASP A 127 -10.49 19.50 0.21
N TYR A 128 -11.65 19.48 -0.47
CA TYR A 128 -12.80 18.73 0.01
C TYR A 128 -12.50 17.25 0.21
N ILE A 129 -11.87 16.59 -0.76
CA ILE A 129 -11.55 15.16 -0.68
C ILE A 129 -10.46 14.90 0.37
N VAL A 130 -9.47 15.78 0.50
CA VAL A 130 -8.42 15.69 1.54
C VAL A 130 -9.05 15.72 2.93
N LYS A 131 -9.97 16.66 3.17
CA LYS A 131 -10.70 16.75 4.43
C LYS A 131 -11.60 15.54 4.66
N LEU A 132 -12.30 15.10 3.63
CA LEU A 132 -13.17 13.92 3.68
C LEU A 132 -12.41 12.65 4.03
N ALA A 133 -11.19 12.49 3.49
CA ALA A 133 -10.29 11.38 3.82
C ALA A 133 -9.81 11.44 5.27
N GLU A 134 -9.42 12.63 5.76
CA GLU A 134 -9.02 12.83 7.16
C GLU A 134 -10.14 12.41 8.14
N GLU A 135 -11.38 12.82 7.87
CA GLU A 135 -12.56 12.47 8.67
C GLU A 135 -12.81 10.95 8.74
N ARG A 136 -12.29 10.18 7.80
CA ARG A 136 -12.38 8.71 7.70
C ARG A 136 -11.14 7.97 8.18
N GLY A 137 -10.16 8.69 8.70
CA GLY A 137 -8.91 8.09 9.15
C GLY A 137 -7.97 7.68 8.02
N LEU A 138 -8.13 8.27 6.82
CA LEU A 138 -7.35 7.94 5.64
C LEU A 138 -6.30 9.01 5.34
N TYR A 139 -5.09 8.55 5.04
CA TYR A 139 -4.01 9.36 4.49
C TYR A 139 -4.09 9.35 2.96
N LEU A 140 -3.81 10.47 2.34
CA LEU A 140 -3.68 10.57 0.88
C LEU A 140 -2.20 10.66 0.50
N ALA A 141 -1.75 9.70 -0.30
CA ALA A 141 -0.40 9.68 -0.83
C ALA A 141 -0.43 10.30 -2.24
N LEU A 142 -0.04 11.57 -2.31
CA LEU A 142 -0.20 12.44 -3.47
C LEU A 142 0.98 12.32 -4.44
N VAL A 143 0.71 11.98 -5.70
CA VAL A 143 1.65 12.19 -6.80
C VAL A 143 1.45 13.60 -7.35
N PRO A 144 2.40 14.55 -7.16
CA PRO A 144 2.20 15.94 -7.54
C PRO A 144 1.89 16.14 -9.02
N VAL A 145 2.64 15.46 -9.88
CA VAL A 145 2.44 15.44 -11.34
C VAL A 145 2.91 14.10 -11.89
N TRP A 146 2.11 13.51 -12.77
CA TRP A 146 2.46 12.22 -13.37
C TRP A 146 3.73 12.32 -14.23
N GLY A 147 4.62 11.36 -14.08
CA GLY A 147 5.97 11.39 -14.66
C GLY A 147 6.05 11.49 -16.18
N SER A 148 4.98 11.10 -16.90
CA SER A 148 4.93 11.28 -18.35
C SER A 148 5.00 12.75 -18.77
N ASN A 149 4.45 13.69 -17.99
CA ASN A 149 4.51 15.12 -18.27
C ASN A 149 5.96 15.65 -18.21
N VAL A 150 6.73 15.18 -17.23
CA VAL A 150 8.15 15.53 -17.09
C VAL A 150 8.97 14.91 -18.23
N ARG A 151 8.76 13.61 -18.49
CA ARG A 151 9.46 12.88 -19.57
C ARG A 151 9.21 13.49 -20.96
N GLN A 152 8.02 14.03 -21.20
CA GLN A 152 7.66 14.70 -22.46
C GLN A 152 8.15 16.16 -22.55
N GLY A 153 8.88 16.65 -21.54
CA GLY A 153 9.41 18.02 -21.53
C GLY A 153 8.35 19.11 -21.29
N LYS A 154 7.16 18.75 -20.82
CA LYS A 154 6.09 19.70 -20.52
C LYS A 154 6.34 20.49 -19.22
N VAL A 155 7.29 20.06 -18.40
CA VAL A 155 7.66 20.66 -17.12
C VAL A 155 9.14 20.96 -17.11
N ASN A 156 9.52 22.23 -17.00
CA ASN A 156 10.90 22.65 -16.80
C ASN A 156 11.23 22.88 -15.32
N LYS A 157 12.50 23.12 -14.99
CA LYS A 157 12.99 23.26 -13.61
C LYS A 157 12.33 24.39 -12.80
N GLU A 158 12.10 25.53 -13.44
CA GLU A 158 11.48 26.69 -12.79
C GLU A 158 10.00 26.43 -12.51
N GLN A 159 9.30 25.87 -13.50
CA GLN A 159 7.91 25.43 -13.34
C GLN A 159 7.76 24.38 -12.22
N ALA A 160 8.65 23.39 -12.19
CA ALA A 160 8.68 22.36 -11.13
C ALA A 160 8.87 22.99 -9.74
N ARG A 161 9.80 23.95 -9.61
CA ARG A 161 10.06 24.67 -8.36
C ARG A 161 8.83 25.45 -7.90
N THR A 162 8.25 26.24 -8.79
CA THR A 162 7.09 27.08 -8.48
C THR A 162 5.89 26.23 -8.06
N TYR A 163 5.59 25.19 -8.84
CA TYR A 163 4.45 24.31 -8.58
C TYR A 163 4.61 23.52 -7.29
N ALA A 164 5.75 22.87 -7.10
CA ALA A 164 5.98 22.02 -5.93
C ALA A 164 5.97 22.87 -4.63
N ALA A 165 6.53 24.07 -4.66
CA ALA A 165 6.48 24.99 -3.53
C ALA A 165 5.04 25.45 -3.23
N TRP A 166 4.27 25.77 -4.25
CA TRP A 166 2.87 26.16 -4.11
C TRP A 166 2.01 25.04 -3.55
N LEU A 167 2.12 23.84 -4.15
CA LEU A 167 1.35 22.66 -3.75
C LEU A 167 1.68 22.23 -2.31
N ALA A 168 2.96 22.18 -1.98
CA ALA A 168 3.41 21.82 -0.63
C ALA A 168 2.90 22.79 0.43
N LYS A 169 2.90 24.11 0.15
CA LYS A 169 2.35 25.13 1.06
C LYS A 169 0.84 24.97 1.24
N ARG A 170 0.10 24.64 0.16
CA ARG A 170 -1.35 24.44 0.23
C ARG A 170 -1.74 23.36 1.23
N PHE A 171 -0.98 22.26 1.27
CA PHE A 171 -1.30 21.10 2.11
C PHE A 171 -0.42 20.96 3.37
N ALA A 172 0.46 21.90 3.67
CA ALA A 172 1.42 21.81 4.79
C ALA A 172 0.77 21.53 6.15
N ASP A 173 -0.44 22.03 6.37
CA ASP A 173 -1.19 21.90 7.63
C ASP A 173 -2.10 20.66 7.70
N ASN A 174 -2.25 19.93 6.60
CA ASN A 174 -3.03 18.70 6.53
C ASN A 174 -2.20 17.52 7.02
N PRO A 175 -2.51 16.90 8.17
CA PRO A 175 -1.69 15.84 8.75
C PRO A 175 -1.74 14.53 7.96
N ASN A 176 -2.77 14.36 7.14
CA ASN A 176 -3.06 13.15 6.38
C ASN A 176 -2.46 13.15 4.96
N ILE A 177 -1.42 13.94 4.70
CA ILE A 177 -0.74 13.96 3.40
C ILE A 177 0.61 13.24 3.47
N ILE A 178 0.87 12.42 2.45
CA ILE A 178 2.15 11.81 2.14
C ILE A 178 2.48 12.16 0.69
N TRP A 179 3.74 12.32 0.34
CA TRP A 179 4.13 12.70 -1.02
C TRP A 179 4.80 11.55 -1.76
N LEU A 180 4.29 11.27 -2.96
CA LEU A 180 4.87 10.33 -3.91
C LEU A 180 5.47 11.14 -5.08
N ASN A 181 6.71 11.58 -4.97
CA ASN A 181 7.41 12.21 -6.09
C ASN A 181 7.57 11.21 -7.23
N GLY A 182 7.57 11.63 -8.50
CA GLY A 182 7.72 10.71 -9.64
C GLY A 182 6.40 10.38 -10.35
N GLY A 183 5.90 9.13 -10.20
CA GLY A 183 4.74 8.61 -10.95
C GLY A 183 5.17 7.95 -12.28
N ASP A 184 5.43 6.64 -12.26
CA ASP A 184 5.97 5.85 -13.37
C ASP A 184 7.22 6.47 -14.02
N ALA A 185 8.13 6.97 -13.20
CA ALA A 185 9.32 7.67 -13.65
C ALA A 185 10.60 6.91 -13.32
N LYS A 186 11.56 6.90 -14.26
CA LYS A 186 12.94 6.50 -13.99
C LYS A 186 13.67 7.70 -13.41
N GLY A 187 14.16 7.59 -12.17
CA GLY A 187 14.80 8.71 -11.47
C GLY A 187 16.11 9.21 -12.11
N ASN A 188 16.74 8.41 -12.95
CA ASN A 188 17.90 8.83 -13.77
C ASN A 188 17.52 9.61 -15.05
N GLN A 189 16.23 9.81 -15.28
CA GLN A 189 15.72 10.67 -16.36
C GLN A 189 15.12 11.93 -15.74
N ASN A 190 15.58 13.11 -16.17
CA ASN A 190 15.13 14.40 -15.57
C ASN A 190 15.38 14.48 -14.06
N THR A 191 16.46 13.89 -13.57
CA THR A 191 16.81 13.77 -12.14
C THR A 191 16.72 15.10 -11.42
N ASP A 192 17.19 16.18 -12.05
CA ASP A 192 17.16 17.53 -11.51
C ASP A 192 15.73 18.08 -11.26
N ILE A 193 14.76 17.67 -12.05
CA ILE A 193 13.36 18.03 -11.82
C ILE A 193 12.81 17.29 -10.58
N TRP A 194 13.11 16.01 -10.46
CA TRP A 194 12.69 15.20 -9.30
C TRP A 194 13.35 15.69 -8.01
N GLU A 195 14.62 16.05 -8.05
CA GLU A 195 15.33 16.66 -6.92
C GLU A 195 14.70 18.00 -6.52
N ILE A 196 14.38 18.86 -7.49
CA ILE A 196 13.70 20.14 -7.21
C ILE A 196 12.34 19.90 -6.54
N ILE A 197 11.51 18.99 -7.07
CA ILE A 197 10.19 18.71 -6.50
C ILE A 197 10.34 18.19 -5.06
N GLY A 198 11.19 17.19 -4.83
CA GLY A 198 11.43 16.62 -3.50
C GLY A 198 11.92 17.65 -2.50
N GLN A 199 12.91 18.49 -2.89
CA GLN A 199 13.46 19.57 -2.04
C GLN A 199 12.42 20.65 -1.73
N GLN A 200 11.60 21.06 -2.70
CA GLN A 200 10.55 22.05 -2.45
C GLN A 200 9.46 21.53 -1.52
N ILE A 201 9.08 20.27 -1.68
CA ILE A 201 8.13 19.64 -0.75
C ILE A 201 8.72 19.57 0.66
N ARG A 202 9.97 19.11 0.80
CA ARG A 202 10.65 19.06 2.12
C ARG A 202 10.75 20.42 2.76
N GLN A 203 11.06 21.46 1.99
CA GLN A 203 11.19 22.83 2.48
C GLN A 203 9.87 23.42 2.99
N HIS A 204 8.74 23.15 2.31
CA HIS A 204 7.46 23.81 2.58
C HIS A 204 6.45 22.93 3.34
N ALA A 205 6.66 21.61 3.39
CA ALA A 205 5.88 20.66 4.18
C ALA A 205 6.82 19.70 4.93
N PRO A 206 7.68 20.21 5.84
CA PRO A 206 8.78 19.45 6.45
C PRO A 206 8.34 18.25 7.29
N ASN A 207 7.09 18.26 7.76
CA ASN A 207 6.52 17.23 8.63
C ASN A 207 5.77 16.13 7.87
N HIS A 208 5.75 16.17 6.54
CA HIS A 208 5.15 15.12 5.73
C HIS A 208 6.20 14.10 5.30
N LEU A 209 5.81 12.84 5.23
CA LEU A 209 6.64 11.80 4.63
C LEU A 209 6.69 11.97 3.10
N ILE A 210 7.87 11.74 2.55
CA ILE A 210 8.14 11.83 1.11
C ILE A 210 8.83 10.55 0.65
N THR A 211 8.35 9.99 -0.46
CA THR A 211 9.04 8.94 -1.20
C THR A 211 9.04 9.24 -2.70
N PHE A 212 9.58 8.34 -3.50
CA PHE A 212 9.56 8.44 -4.96
C PHE A 212 8.87 7.21 -5.55
N HIS A 213 7.82 7.46 -6.35
CA HIS A 213 7.10 6.42 -7.08
C HIS A 213 7.83 6.10 -8.39
N PRO A 214 8.55 4.97 -8.47
CA PRO A 214 9.41 4.65 -9.59
C PRO A 214 8.63 4.05 -10.76
N PHE A 215 9.31 3.90 -11.89
CA PHE A 215 8.82 3.15 -13.05
C PHE A 215 8.75 1.64 -12.75
N GLY A 216 7.88 0.94 -13.47
CA GLY A 216 7.66 -0.50 -13.32
C GLY A 216 8.93 -1.33 -13.23
N ARG A 217 8.99 -2.23 -12.27
CA ARG A 217 10.11 -3.14 -11.96
C ARG A 217 11.42 -2.41 -11.68
N SER A 218 11.30 -1.27 -11.02
CA SER A 218 12.41 -0.51 -10.48
C SER A 218 12.11 -0.04 -9.05
N LYS A 219 13.07 0.59 -8.41
CA LYS A 219 12.95 1.07 -7.03
C LYS A 219 13.55 2.45 -6.87
N SER A 220 12.97 3.26 -5.98
CA SER A 220 13.42 4.61 -5.66
C SER A 220 14.86 4.63 -5.17
N SER A 221 15.28 3.59 -4.45
CA SER A 221 16.62 3.43 -3.90
C SER A 221 17.72 3.40 -4.96
N MET A 222 17.40 3.02 -6.20
CA MET A 222 18.37 3.04 -7.32
C MET A 222 18.89 4.46 -7.61
N TRP A 223 18.13 5.50 -7.26
CA TRP A 223 18.42 6.87 -7.64
C TRP A 223 18.46 7.85 -6.48
N PHE A 224 17.58 7.68 -5.48
CA PHE A 224 17.32 8.68 -4.43
C PHE A 224 17.51 8.18 -3.00
N HIS A 225 18.13 7.00 -2.81
CA HIS A 225 18.30 6.44 -1.46
C HIS A 225 18.98 7.40 -0.48
N ASN A 226 19.96 8.16 -0.95
CA ASN A 226 20.71 9.13 -0.17
C ASN A 226 20.18 10.56 -0.26
N ALA A 227 19.07 10.79 -0.95
CA ALA A 227 18.47 12.11 -1.00
C ALA A 227 17.88 12.50 0.37
N ASP A 228 18.17 13.72 0.82
CA ASP A 228 17.74 14.23 2.14
C ASP A 228 16.22 14.39 2.23
N TRP A 229 15.56 14.54 1.09
CA TRP A 229 14.10 14.65 1.04
C TRP A 229 13.39 13.29 1.10
N LEU A 230 14.04 12.16 0.82
CA LEU A 230 13.42 10.83 0.77
C LEU A 230 13.41 10.18 2.16
N ASP A 231 12.25 9.93 2.73
CA ASP A 231 12.09 9.30 4.04
C ASP A 231 12.10 7.77 3.98
N PHE A 232 11.50 7.19 2.94
CA PHE A 232 11.41 5.74 2.77
C PHE A 232 11.50 5.35 1.30
N ASN A 233 11.96 4.13 1.04
CA ASN A 233 12.05 3.58 -0.31
C ASN A 233 10.69 3.05 -0.76
N MET A 234 10.41 3.15 -2.05
CA MET A 234 9.26 2.55 -2.71
C MET A 234 9.72 1.83 -3.97
N PHE A 235 9.07 0.73 -4.29
CA PHE A 235 9.29 0.04 -5.55
C PHE A 235 7.96 -0.31 -6.21
N GLN A 236 8.00 -0.57 -7.52
CA GLN A 236 6.88 -1.04 -8.31
C GLN A 236 7.21 -2.42 -8.87
N SER A 237 6.57 -3.47 -8.38
CA SER A 237 6.85 -4.87 -8.74
C SER A 237 5.91 -5.46 -9.81
N GLY A 238 4.75 -4.83 -10.09
CA GLY A 238 3.74 -5.30 -11.07
C GLY A 238 4.13 -4.96 -12.51
N HIS A 239 3.46 -5.39 -13.48
CA HIS A 239 2.24 -6.18 -13.74
C HIS A 239 2.54 -7.35 -14.67
N ARG A 240 3.82 -7.69 -14.86
CA ARG A 240 4.28 -8.66 -15.87
C ARG A 240 4.59 -10.02 -15.27
N ARG A 241 4.49 -11.05 -16.13
CA ARG A 241 4.88 -12.41 -15.81
C ARG A 241 6.40 -12.56 -15.74
N TYR A 242 6.89 -13.69 -15.20
CA TYR A 242 8.31 -14.03 -15.15
C TYR A 242 8.99 -14.02 -16.53
N ASP A 243 8.30 -14.48 -17.58
CA ASP A 243 8.81 -14.55 -18.93
C ASP A 243 8.80 -13.21 -19.68
N GLN A 244 8.31 -12.16 -19.07
CA GLN A 244 8.20 -10.82 -19.64
C GLN A 244 9.09 -9.80 -18.94
N ASP A 245 9.84 -10.18 -17.93
CA ASP A 245 10.74 -9.28 -17.22
C ASP A 245 12.08 -9.15 -17.96
N ASP A 246 12.19 -8.09 -18.72
CA ASP A 246 13.36 -7.67 -19.48
C ASP A 246 14.15 -6.54 -18.80
N THR A 247 13.88 -6.30 -17.50
CA THR A 247 14.55 -5.23 -16.75
C THR A 247 15.92 -5.65 -16.23
N GLU A 248 16.73 -4.65 -15.86
CA GLU A 248 18.07 -4.85 -15.31
C GLU A 248 18.05 -5.75 -14.05
N LEU A 249 17.03 -5.62 -13.21
CA LEU A 249 16.91 -6.41 -11.98
C LEU A 249 16.47 -7.85 -12.24
N ALA A 250 15.69 -8.08 -13.29
CA ALA A 250 15.18 -9.39 -13.72
C ALA A 250 14.55 -10.24 -12.59
N TYR A 251 13.79 -9.57 -11.66
CA TYR A 251 13.18 -10.24 -10.51
C TYR A 251 11.84 -10.92 -10.84
N GLY A 252 11.28 -10.63 -12.00
CA GLY A 252 9.99 -11.18 -12.41
C GLY A 252 8.89 -10.80 -11.41
N GLN A 253 8.21 -11.81 -10.89
CA GLN A 253 7.17 -11.64 -9.88
C GLN A 253 7.69 -11.75 -8.43
N ASP A 254 9.01 -11.89 -8.24
CA ASP A 254 9.62 -12.11 -6.93
C ASP A 254 9.81 -10.78 -6.19
N ASN A 255 8.71 -10.12 -5.81
CA ASN A 255 8.76 -8.79 -5.18
C ASN A 255 9.51 -8.76 -3.83
N TRP A 256 9.64 -9.88 -3.16
CA TRP A 256 10.48 -10.02 -1.96
C TRP A 256 11.96 -9.69 -2.23
N LYS A 257 12.44 -9.83 -3.46
CA LYS A 257 13.83 -9.50 -3.83
C LYS A 257 14.09 -8.01 -3.75
N TYR A 258 13.12 -7.17 -4.18
CA TYR A 258 13.21 -5.71 -4.03
C TYR A 258 13.34 -5.31 -2.57
N VAL A 259 12.52 -5.90 -1.70
CA VAL A 259 12.55 -5.66 -0.25
C VAL A 259 13.90 -6.10 0.34
N ARG A 260 14.37 -7.32 0.03
CA ARG A 260 15.64 -7.84 0.52
C ARG A 260 16.79 -6.90 0.19
N ASP A 261 16.84 -6.41 -1.02
CA ASP A 261 17.93 -5.53 -1.46
C ASP A 261 17.86 -4.18 -0.74
N ASP A 262 16.68 -3.56 -0.67
CA ASP A 262 16.51 -2.28 0.04
C ASP A 262 16.74 -2.42 1.55
N TYR A 263 16.36 -3.56 2.13
CA TYR A 263 16.55 -3.84 3.55
C TYR A 263 18.01 -3.86 3.96
N SER A 264 18.93 -4.17 3.04
CA SER A 264 20.38 -4.23 3.27
C SER A 264 21.10 -2.91 3.08
N LEU A 265 20.41 -1.85 2.62
CA LEU A 265 21.03 -0.55 2.32
C LEU A 265 21.27 0.28 3.58
N GLU A 266 22.32 1.10 3.52
CA GLU A 266 22.59 2.17 4.49
C GLU A 266 22.55 3.54 3.79
N PRO A 267 22.01 4.58 4.43
CA PRO A 267 21.34 4.57 5.74
C PRO A 267 20.07 3.72 5.71
N ILE A 268 19.73 3.07 6.83
CA ILE A 268 18.51 2.28 6.92
C ILE A 268 17.28 3.15 6.62
N LYS A 269 16.42 2.67 5.70
CA LYS A 269 15.12 3.30 5.40
C LYS A 269 14.04 2.22 5.29
N PRO A 270 12.77 2.50 5.68
CA PRO A 270 11.67 1.59 5.38
C PRO A 270 11.55 1.37 3.87
N THR A 271 10.99 0.24 3.46
CA THR A 271 10.72 -0.05 2.04
C THR A 271 9.28 -0.56 1.86
N LEU A 272 8.66 -0.19 0.73
CA LEU A 272 7.25 -0.43 0.44
C LEU A 272 7.06 -0.87 -1.01
N ASP A 273 6.29 -1.96 -1.22
CA ASP A 273 5.72 -2.25 -2.55
C ASP A 273 4.53 -1.31 -2.79
N GLY A 274 4.79 -0.25 -3.54
CA GLY A 274 3.80 0.81 -3.82
C GLY A 274 2.92 0.50 -5.01
N GLU A 275 3.36 -0.40 -5.90
CA GLU A 275 2.59 -0.81 -7.06
C GLU A 275 2.92 -2.26 -7.47
N PRO A 276 2.30 -3.25 -6.81
CA PRO A 276 2.33 -4.65 -7.24
C PRO A 276 1.42 -4.87 -8.44
N SER A 277 1.29 -6.13 -8.87
CA SER A 277 0.26 -6.48 -9.86
C SER A 277 -1.14 -6.24 -9.29
N TYR A 278 -1.96 -5.46 -10.02
CA TYR A 278 -3.32 -5.14 -9.59
C TYR A 278 -4.31 -6.26 -9.95
N GLU A 279 -5.25 -6.53 -9.06
CA GLU A 279 -6.39 -7.40 -9.33
C GLU A 279 -7.17 -6.87 -10.55
N GLY A 280 -7.56 -7.78 -11.46
CA GLY A 280 -8.32 -7.41 -12.65
C GLY A 280 -7.51 -6.76 -13.79
N ILE A 281 -6.17 -6.74 -13.74
CA ILE A 281 -5.31 -6.43 -14.89
C ILE A 281 -4.87 -7.73 -15.58
N PRO A 282 -4.82 -7.77 -16.93
CA PRO A 282 -4.26 -8.91 -17.64
C PRO A 282 -2.80 -9.15 -17.28
N GLN A 283 -2.41 -10.40 -17.09
CA GLN A 283 -1.01 -10.76 -16.87
C GLN A 283 -0.17 -10.37 -18.08
N GLY A 284 0.71 -9.39 -17.89
CA GLY A 284 1.48 -8.79 -18.97
C GLY A 284 0.97 -7.43 -19.43
N LEU A 285 -0.04 -6.90 -18.74
CA LEU A 285 -0.54 -5.53 -18.80
C LEU A 285 -1.42 -5.19 -20.02
N HIS A 286 -0.95 -5.44 -21.25
CA HIS A 286 -1.59 -4.94 -22.47
C HIS A 286 -2.28 -6.01 -23.32
N ASP A 287 -2.29 -7.27 -22.90
CA ASP A 287 -2.90 -8.36 -23.65
C ASP A 287 -4.12 -8.95 -22.90
N PRO A 288 -5.35 -8.50 -23.23
CA PRO A 288 -6.56 -8.98 -22.56
C PRO A 288 -6.93 -10.44 -22.86
N SER A 289 -6.21 -11.11 -23.75
CA SER A 289 -6.35 -12.56 -23.97
C SER A 289 -5.67 -13.41 -22.90
N GLN A 290 -4.77 -12.81 -22.11
CA GLN A 290 -4.08 -13.49 -21.03
C GLN A 290 -4.99 -13.67 -19.80
N PRO A 291 -4.64 -14.61 -18.89
CA PRO A 291 -5.24 -14.66 -17.57
C PRO A 291 -5.10 -13.30 -16.85
N TYR A 292 -6.01 -13.03 -15.95
CA TYR A 292 -6.00 -11.79 -15.16
C TYR A 292 -5.43 -12.06 -13.77
N TRP A 293 -4.67 -11.09 -13.23
CA TRP A 293 -4.26 -11.12 -11.83
C TRP A 293 -5.50 -11.16 -10.94
N ASN A 294 -5.47 -12.00 -9.93
CA ASN A 294 -6.61 -12.25 -9.06
C ASN A 294 -6.25 -12.10 -7.57
N ALA A 295 -7.21 -12.33 -6.69
CA ALA A 295 -7.04 -12.24 -5.24
C ALA A 295 -5.86 -13.08 -4.69
N ASP A 296 -5.62 -14.25 -5.27
CA ASP A 296 -4.54 -15.13 -4.82
C ASP A 296 -3.17 -14.53 -5.13
N ASP A 297 -3.05 -13.89 -6.30
CA ASP A 297 -1.82 -13.22 -6.73
C ASP A 297 -1.52 -11.99 -5.86
N VAL A 298 -2.51 -11.12 -5.62
CA VAL A 298 -2.30 -9.93 -4.79
C VAL A 298 -1.96 -10.29 -3.34
N ARG A 299 -2.56 -11.38 -2.80
CA ARG A 299 -2.15 -11.91 -1.48
C ARG A 299 -0.70 -12.37 -1.50
N ARG A 300 -0.27 -13.11 -2.51
CA ARG A 300 1.12 -13.54 -2.65
C ARG A 300 2.09 -12.37 -2.64
N TYR A 301 1.85 -11.33 -3.44
CA TYR A 301 2.66 -10.11 -3.46
C TYR A 301 2.70 -9.45 -2.08
N ALA A 302 1.56 -9.34 -1.42
CA ALA A 302 1.44 -8.71 -0.10
C ALA A 302 2.24 -9.45 0.97
N TYR A 303 2.03 -10.77 1.11
CA TYR A 303 2.73 -11.56 2.12
C TYR A 303 4.23 -11.68 1.82
N TRP A 304 4.62 -11.83 0.56
CA TRP A 304 6.03 -11.90 0.20
C TRP A 304 6.79 -10.62 0.54
N SER A 305 6.29 -9.45 0.13
CA SER A 305 6.97 -8.18 0.41
C SER A 305 7.00 -7.86 1.89
N VAL A 306 5.88 -8.02 2.60
CA VAL A 306 5.80 -7.70 4.02
C VAL A 306 6.68 -8.63 4.87
N PHE A 307 6.65 -9.95 4.62
CA PHE A 307 7.46 -10.90 5.40
C PHE A 307 8.95 -10.81 5.08
N ALA A 308 9.31 -10.33 3.89
CA ALA A 308 10.69 -10.01 3.54
C ALA A 308 11.24 -8.75 4.24
N GLY A 309 10.39 -7.98 4.96
CA GLY A 309 10.79 -6.80 5.73
C GLY A 309 10.09 -5.51 5.33
N GLY A 310 9.17 -5.52 4.36
CA GLY A 310 8.41 -4.35 3.95
C GLY A 310 7.59 -3.75 5.09
N CYS A 311 7.45 -2.41 5.09
CA CYS A 311 6.72 -1.68 6.13
C CYS A 311 5.20 -1.65 5.93
N GLY A 312 4.73 -2.18 4.82
CA GLY A 312 3.33 -2.25 4.43
C GLY A 312 3.18 -2.74 3.00
N PHE A 313 2.00 -2.53 2.43
CA PHE A 313 1.65 -2.97 1.08
C PHE A 313 0.57 -2.07 0.49
N THR A 314 0.64 -1.80 -0.81
CA THR A 314 -0.43 -1.11 -1.54
C THR A 314 -1.15 -2.10 -2.44
N TYR A 315 -2.45 -2.20 -2.27
CA TYR A 315 -3.36 -2.93 -3.14
C TYR A 315 -3.78 -2.06 -4.33
N GLY A 316 -4.14 -2.69 -5.43
CA GLY A 316 -4.77 -2.01 -6.56
C GLY A 316 -5.73 -2.95 -7.29
N HIS A 317 -6.74 -2.34 -7.91
CA HIS A 317 -7.68 -3.01 -8.80
C HIS A 317 -7.83 -2.23 -10.10
N ASN A 318 -7.86 -2.91 -11.24
CA ASN A 318 -7.89 -2.29 -12.57
C ASN A 318 -9.01 -1.25 -12.72
N ALA A 319 -10.25 -1.59 -12.35
CA ALA A 319 -11.38 -0.68 -12.49
C ALA A 319 -11.32 0.50 -11.49
N VAL A 320 -10.80 0.26 -10.27
CA VAL A 320 -10.70 1.27 -9.22
C VAL A 320 -9.58 2.27 -9.49
N MET A 321 -8.41 1.80 -9.92
CA MET A 321 -7.26 2.69 -10.13
C MET A 321 -7.55 3.77 -11.18
N GLN A 322 -8.36 3.47 -12.18
CA GLN A 322 -8.77 4.39 -13.23
C GLN A 322 -10.21 4.94 -13.06
N MET A 323 -10.87 4.63 -11.94
CA MET A 323 -12.27 5.01 -11.66
C MET A 323 -13.17 4.76 -12.88
N HIS A 324 -13.13 3.52 -13.41
CA HIS A 324 -13.84 3.17 -14.64
C HIS A 324 -15.36 3.24 -14.47
N LYS A 325 -16.02 4.01 -15.34
CA LYS A 325 -17.47 4.30 -15.31
C LYS A 325 -18.13 3.95 -16.64
N PRO A 326 -19.47 3.77 -16.65
CA PRO A 326 -20.23 3.74 -17.89
C PRO A 326 -19.98 4.98 -18.74
N GLY A 327 -19.71 4.78 -20.03
CA GLY A 327 -19.44 5.86 -20.98
C GLY A 327 -17.99 6.34 -21.06
N ASP A 328 -17.09 5.81 -20.24
CA ASP A 328 -15.65 6.08 -20.38
C ASP A 328 -15.16 5.67 -21.77
N GLN A 329 -14.46 6.60 -22.42
CA GLN A 329 -13.82 6.35 -23.70
C GLN A 329 -12.45 5.72 -23.48
N ASN A 330 -12.14 4.61 -24.18
CA ASN A 330 -10.85 3.95 -24.15
C ASN A 330 -10.37 3.56 -22.73
N PRO A 331 -11.13 2.74 -21.99
CA PRO A 331 -10.67 2.26 -20.69
C PRO A 331 -9.40 1.42 -20.85
N GLU A 332 -8.49 1.58 -19.90
CA GLU A 332 -7.15 0.98 -19.96
C GLU A 332 -7.14 -0.50 -19.55
N TYR A 333 -6.12 -1.22 -20.01
CA TYR A 333 -5.75 -2.57 -19.55
C TYR A 333 -6.87 -3.60 -19.56
N GLY A 334 -7.78 -3.55 -20.57
CA GLY A 334 -8.84 -4.54 -20.73
C GLY A 334 -9.73 -4.68 -19.52
N VAL A 335 -10.07 -3.57 -18.86
CA VAL A 335 -10.96 -3.55 -17.69
C VAL A 335 -12.32 -4.20 -18.00
N ARG A 336 -12.89 -4.95 -17.04
CA ARG A 336 -14.06 -5.80 -17.25
C ARG A 336 -15.29 -5.41 -16.45
N GLU A 337 -15.14 -4.50 -15.49
CA GLU A 337 -16.17 -4.09 -14.55
C GLU A 337 -16.02 -2.62 -14.20
N TYR A 338 -17.04 -2.03 -13.61
CA TYR A 338 -16.99 -0.65 -13.15
C TYR A 338 -16.37 -0.55 -11.75
N TRP A 339 -15.82 0.63 -11.43
CA TRP A 339 -15.15 0.83 -10.15
C TRP A 339 -16.05 0.51 -8.94
N THR A 340 -17.38 0.80 -9.07
CA THR A 340 -18.35 0.54 -7.99
C THR A 340 -18.58 -0.94 -7.72
N GLU A 341 -18.42 -1.81 -8.73
CA GLU A 341 -18.52 -3.26 -8.61
C GLU A 341 -17.22 -3.83 -8.05
N ALA A 342 -16.10 -3.30 -8.52
CA ALA A 342 -14.76 -3.70 -8.11
C ALA A 342 -14.39 -3.32 -6.66
N LEU A 343 -15.17 -2.44 -6.01
CA LEU A 343 -14.98 -2.16 -4.58
C LEU A 343 -15.03 -3.45 -3.74
N ASP A 344 -15.87 -4.41 -4.10
CA ASP A 344 -16.05 -5.68 -3.40
C ASP A 344 -15.18 -6.83 -3.93
N ALA A 345 -14.13 -6.51 -4.69
CA ALA A 345 -13.15 -7.49 -5.15
C ALA A 345 -12.57 -8.29 -3.98
N LYS A 346 -12.35 -9.60 -4.21
CA LYS A 346 -11.88 -10.51 -3.14
C LYS A 346 -10.55 -10.10 -2.54
N GLY A 347 -9.62 -9.62 -3.38
CA GLY A 347 -8.32 -9.13 -2.90
C GLY A 347 -8.49 -7.95 -1.94
N ALA A 348 -9.33 -6.96 -2.29
CA ALA A 348 -9.61 -5.81 -1.43
C ALA A 348 -10.11 -6.23 -0.04
N GLN A 349 -11.06 -7.18 0.01
CA GLN A 349 -11.62 -7.69 1.26
C GLN A 349 -10.61 -8.47 2.11
N GLN A 350 -9.58 -9.04 1.50
CA GLN A 350 -8.64 -9.95 2.17
C GLN A 350 -7.37 -9.26 2.69
N MET A 351 -7.05 -8.06 2.20
CA MET A 351 -5.82 -7.35 2.61
C MET A 351 -5.81 -7.00 4.10
N ILE A 352 -6.96 -6.77 4.70
CA ILE A 352 -7.10 -6.49 6.14
C ILE A 352 -6.54 -7.64 7.00
N HIS A 353 -6.59 -8.88 6.51
CA HIS A 353 -6.11 -10.03 7.27
C HIS A 353 -4.60 -10.01 7.49
N LEU A 354 -3.83 -9.53 6.50
CA LEU A 354 -2.39 -9.32 6.65
C LEU A 354 -2.09 -8.23 7.68
N LYS A 355 -2.75 -7.07 7.59
CA LYS A 355 -2.59 -5.96 8.54
C LYS A 355 -2.87 -6.42 9.97
N ASN A 356 -3.99 -7.12 10.18
CA ASN A 356 -4.38 -7.60 11.49
C ASN A 356 -3.38 -8.64 12.03
N LEU A 357 -2.89 -9.56 11.19
CA LEU A 357 -1.88 -10.52 11.59
C LEU A 357 -0.58 -9.83 12.05
N ILE A 358 -0.08 -8.89 11.26
CA ILE A 358 1.16 -8.17 11.56
C ILE A 358 1.02 -7.31 12.83
N LEU A 359 -0.09 -6.59 12.99
CA LEU A 359 -0.32 -5.74 14.16
C LEU A 359 -0.74 -6.51 15.42
N SER A 360 -1.05 -7.81 15.32
CA SER A 360 -1.34 -8.66 16.48
C SER A 360 -0.11 -8.96 17.34
N LYS A 361 1.09 -8.61 16.86
CA LYS A 361 2.39 -8.89 17.51
C LYS A 361 3.21 -7.60 17.67
N PRO A 362 4.25 -7.58 18.51
CA PRO A 362 5.15 -6.44 18.64
C PRO A 362 5.74 -6.02 17.29
N PHE A 363 5.15 -4.97 16.68
CA PHE A 363 5.36 -4.58 15.29
C PHE A 363 6.81 -4.17 14.99
N PHE A 364 7.41 -3.36 15.87
CA PHE A 364 8.76 -2.81 15.67
C PHE A 364 9.89 -3.83 15.92
N GLU A 365 9.57 -4.99 16.49
CA GLU A 365 10.54 -6.06 16.70
C GLU A 365 10.67 -6.99 15.47
N ARG A 366 9.79 -6.84 14.49
CA ARG A 366 9.72 -7.74 13.34
C ARG A 366 10.95 -7.61 12.45
N ILE A 367 11.59 -8.74 12.19
CA ILE A 367 12.72 -8.89 11.24
C ILE A 367 12.43 -10.00 10.24
N PRO A 368 12.86 -9.90 8.97
CA PRO A 368 12.90 -11.04 8.07
C PRO A 368 13.92 -12.06 8.55
N ASP A 369 13.55 -13.33 8.63
CA ASP A 369 14.49 -14.38 9.06
C ASP A 369 14.26 -15.70 8.30
N GLN A 370 14.90 -15.82 7.14
CA GLN A 370 14.84 -17.02 6.32
C GLN A 370 15.58 -18.22 6.91
N SER A 371 16.34 -18.04 8.02
CA SER A 371 17.00 -19.13 8.72
C SER A 371 16.04 -20.01 9.54
N LEU A 372 14.78 -19.56 9.70
CA LEU A 372 13.68 -20.36 10.24
C LEU A 372 13.33 -21.56 9.35
N ILE A 373 13.52 -21.44 8.03
CA ILE A 373 13.18 -22.48 7.07
C ILE A 373 14.35 -23.44 6.93
N ALA A 374 14.13 -24.69 7.34
CA ALA A 374 15.16 -25.76 7.36
C ALA A 374 15.23 -26.59 6.08
N SER A 375 14.23 -26.46 5.18
CA SER A 375 14.22 -27.07 3.84
C SER A 375 14.73 -26.07 2.78
N GLU A 376 14.77 -26.50 1.53
CA GLU A 376 14.88 -25.58 0.42
C GLU A 376 13.72 -24.58 0.44
N LYS A 377 14.05 -23.30 0.33
CA LYS A 377 13.06 -22.21 0.40
C LYS A 377 12.10 -22.19 -0.80
N GLY A 378 12.45 -22.91 -1.86
CA GLY A 378 11.76 -22.94 -3.14
C GLY A 378 12.09 -21.73 -4.01
N GLU A 379 11.57 -21.75 -5.23
CA GLU A 379 11.68 -20.68 -6.21
C GLU A 379 10.28 -20.34 -6.74
N ARG A 380 10.10 -19.13 -7.23
CA ARG A 380 8.82 -18.68 -7.78
C ARG A 380 7.66 -19.00 -6.83
N TYR A 381 6.62 -19.66 -7.29
CA TYR A 381 5.41 -19.98 -6.50
C TYR A 381 5.65 -20.98 -5.35
N ASP A 382 6.80 -21.67 -5.35
CA ASP A 382 7.22 -22.54 -4.26
C ASP A 382 7.99 -21.82 -3.16
N TYR A 383 8.34 -20.53 -3.38
CA TYR A 383 9.11 -19.77 -2.41
C TYR A 383 8.34 -19.56 -1.11
N GLN A 384 9.00 -19.91 -0.01
CA GLN A 384 8.52 -19.68 1.35
C GLN A 384 9.28 -18.50 1.95
N VAL A 385 8.57 -17.62 2.63
CA VAL A 385 9.14 -16.44 3.27
C VAL A 385 8.82 -16.42 4.76
N ALA A 386 9.80 -16.04 5.58
CA ALA A 386 9.70 -16.04 7.02
C ALA A 386 10.07 -14.70 7.64
N THR A 387 9.33 -14.31 8.66
CA THR A 387 9.58 -13.14 9.50
C THR A 387 9.33 -13.50 10.97
N ARG A 388 10.01 -12.84 11.92
CA ARG A 388 9.79 -13.04 13.35
C ARG A 388 10.05 -11.80 14.19
N GLY A 389 9.51 -11.79 15.40
CA GLY A 389 9.95 -10.99 16.53
C GLY A 389 10.78 -11.82 17.51
N LYS A 390 10.75 -11.44 18.79
CA LYS A 390 11.43 -12.18 19.86
C LYS A 390 10.67 -13.46 20.23
N ASP A 391 9.36 -13.36 20.41
CA ASP A 391 8.51 -14.41 20.96
C ASP A 391 7.47 -14.96 19.95
N TYR A 392 7.57 -14.59 18.68
CA TYR A 392 6.72 -15.09 17.60
C TYR A 392 7.46 -15.25 16.28
N ALA A 393 6.93 -16.09 15.38
CA ALA A 393 7.36 -16.18 14.00
C ALA A 393 6.18 -16.47 13.07
N PHE A 394 6.26 -15.93 11.84
CA PHE A 394 5.33 -16.17 10.74
C PHE A 394 6.08 -16.73 9.55
N ILE A 395 5.57 -17.80 8.95
CA ILE A 395 6.13 -18.38 7.72
C ILE A 395 5.01 -18.58 6.73
N TYR A 396 5.12 -17.95 5.57
CA TYR A 396 4.11 -17.99 4.51
C TYR A 396 4.49 -18.98 3.42
N THR A 397 3.50 -19.73 2.95
CA THR A 397 3.55 -20.58 1.76
C THR A 397 2.37 -20.27 0.84
N TYR A 398 2.67 -19.96 -0.43
CA TYR A 398 1.64 -19.56 -1.41
C TYR A 398 0.77 -20.72 -1.89
N ASN A 399 1.37 -21.88 -2.04
CA ASN A 399 0.69 -23.05 -2.60
C ASN A 399 0.38 -24.15 -1.59
N GLY A 400 0.58 -23.88 -0.29
CA GLY A 400 0.29 -24.85 0.77
C GLY A 400 1.28 -26.02 0.85
N ARG A 401 2.51 -25.88 0.30
CA ARG A 401 3.55 -26.89 0.50
C ARG A 401 4.01 -26.93 1.96
N ASP A 402 4.51 -28.08 2.39
CA ASP A 402 5.04 -28.32 3.72
C ASP A 402 6.12 -27.32 4.12
N ILE A 403 6.10 -26.92 5.38
CA ILE A 403 7.08 -26.02 5.96
C ILE A 403 7.94 -26.80 6.98
N LYS A 404 9.22 -26.98 6.68
CA LYS A 404 10.17 -27.54 7.63
C LYS A 404 10.87 -26.42 8.40
N VAL A 405 10.62 -26.34 9.70
CA VAL A 405 11.05 -25.23 10.55
C VAL A 405 12.24 -25.66 11.39
N LYS A 406 13.27 -24.82 11.45
CA LYS A 406 14.33 -24.88 12.45
C LYS A 406 13.84 -24.16 13.71
N MET A 407 13.49 -24.96 14.72
CA MET A 407 13.02 -24.48 16.02
C MET A 407 14.15 -23.82 16.83
N GLY A 408 13.81 -23.14 17.93
CA GLY A 408 14.78 -22.44 18.80
C GLY A 408 15.22 -21.08 18.26
N LYS A 409 14.45 -20.46 17.37
CA LYS A 409 14.74 -19.14 16.80
C LYS A 409 13.94 -17.98 17.43
N ILE A 410 12.94 -18.32 18.21
CA ILE A 410 12.17 -17.39 19.05
C ILE A 410 12.36 -17.79 20.51
N ASP A 411 12.03 -16.89 21.42
CA ASP A 411 12.17 -17.12 22.86
C ASP A 411 11.25 -18.23 23.36
N GLY A 412 11.53 -18.76 24.56
CA GLY A 412 10.74 -19.77 25.24
C GLY A 412 11.17 -21.22 24.95
N GLU A 413 10.95 -22.11 25.93
CA GLU A 413 11.26 -23.56 25.84
C GLU A 413 10.19 -24.30 25.02
N LYS A 414 8.95 -23.79 25.04
CA LYS A 414 7.80 -24.33 24.29
C LYS A 414 7.17 -23.27 23.43
N ILE A 415 6.61 -23.71 22.32
CA ILE A 415 5.84 -22.86 21.40
C ILE A 415 4.48 -23.47 21.11
N SER A 416 3.49 -22.60 20.89
CA SER A 416 2.23 -22.95 20.26
C SER A 416 2.33 -22.72 18.77
N ALA A 417 1.84 -23.66 17.97
CA ALA A 417 1.81 -23.55 16.52
C ALA A 417 0.35 -23.51 16.01
N SER A 418 0.08 -22.63 15.07
CA SER A 418 -1.25 -22.48 14.45
C SER A 418 -1.15 -22.24 12.94
N TRP A 419 -2.20 -22.64 12.21
CA TRP A 419 -2.40 -22.24 10.82
C TRP A 419 -3.30 -20.99 10.77
N PHE A 420 -2.79 -19.92 10.19
CA PHE A 420 -3.57 -18.75 9.83
C PHE A 420 -3.93 -18.83 8.35
N ASN A 421 -5.21 -18.62 8.05
CA ASN A 421 -5.74 -18.63 6.68
C ASN A 421 -5.82 -17.20 6.11
N PRO A 422 -4.96 -16.80 5.17
CA PRO A 422 -4.94 -15.45 4.60
C PRO A 422 -6.24 -15.05 3.89
N ARG A 423 -7.02 -16.02 3.42
CA ARG A 423 -8.29 -15.79 2.70
C ARG A 423 -9.47 -15.43 3.61
N SER A 424 -9.36 -15.72 4.92
CA SER A 424 -10.46 -15.54 5.86
C SER A 424 -10.06 -14.92 7.20
N GLY A 425 -8.76 -14.73 7.45
CA GLY A 425 -8.23 -14.25 8.73
C GLY A 425 -8.39 -15.23 9.90
N LYS A 426 -8.86 -16.46 9.67
CA LYS A 426 -9.08 -17.45 10.74
C LYS A 426 -7.80 -18.17 11.12
N THR A 427 -7.60 -18.36 12.42
CA THR A 427 -6.50 -19.14 13.00
C THR A 427 -7.02 -20.47 13.54
N THR A 428 -6.27 -21.55 13.29
CA THR A 428 -6.58 -22.90 13.79
C THR A 428 -5.34 -23.45 14.50
N LEU A 429 -5.48 -23.81 15.77
CA LEU A 429 -4.40 -24.40 16.57
C LEU A 429 -3.99 -25.76 15.99
N ILE A 430 -2.68 -25.97 15.87
CA ILE A 430 -2.06 -27.26 15.52
C ILE A 430 -1.69 -28.01 16.81
N GLY A 431 -1.07 -27.32 17.76
CA GLY A 431 -0.62 -27.88 19.05
C GLY A 431 0.60 -27.20 19.61
N ASP A 432 1.06 -27.69 20.76
CA ASP A 432 2.22 -27.19 21.48
C ASP A 432 3.43 -28.10 21.25
N TYR A 433 4.61 -27.50 21.18
CA TYR A 433 5.83 -28.21 20.81
C TYR A 433 7.03 -27.68 21.60
N GLU A 434 8.02 -28.57 21.82
CA GLU A 434 9.33 -28.16 22.30
C GLU A 434 10.01 -27.25 21.26
N ASN A 435 10.55 -26.12 21.70
CA ASN A 435 11.20 -25.15 20.84
C ASN A 435 12.65 -25.52 20.51
N LYS A 436 12.87 -26.74 20.01
CA LYS A 436 14.21 -27.26 19.66
C LYS A 436 14.19 -28.21 18.47
N GLY A 437 15.34 -28.33 17.79
CA GLY A 437 15.52 -29.23 16.65
C GLY A 437 14.87 -28.76 15.39
N THR A 438 14.30 -29.66 14.62
CA THR A 438 13.63 -29.39 13.35
C THR A 438 12.26 -30.07 13.31
N ARG A 439 11.24 -29.41 12.82
CA ARG A 439 9.88 -29.95 12.73
C ARG A 439 9.26 -29.63 11.38
N ASN A 440 8.50 -30.59 10.85
CA ASN A 440 7.69 -30.40 9.65
C ASN A 440 6.24 -30.05 10.01
N PHE A 441 5.66 -29.08 9.30
CA PHE A 441 4.28 -28.64 9.43
C PHE A 441 3.59 -28.72 8.08
N ASN A 442 2.47 -29.45 8.01
CA ASN A 442 1.71 -29.70 6.80
C ASN A 442 0.48 -28.79 6.79
N PRO A 443 0.39 -27.83 5.87
CA PRO A 443 -0.81 -26.99 5.75
C PRO A 443 -2.06 -27.81 5.40
N PRO A 444 -3.24 -27.37 5.83
CA PRO A 444 -4.49 -28.02 5.43
C PRO A 444 -4.74 -27.93 3.92
N GLY A 445 -5.17 -29.03 3.31
CA GLY A 445 -5.58 -29.08 1.90
C GLY A 445 -4.54 -29.70 0.98
N LYS A 446 -4.62 -29.34 -0.30
CA LYS A 446 -3.74 -29.83 -1.36
C LYS A 446 -2.70 -28.77 -1.74
N ILE A 447 -1.56 -29.19 -2.26
CA ILE A 447 -0.54 -28.29 -2.80
C ILE A 447 -1.05 -27.75 -4.14
N VAL A 448 -1.55 -26.52 -4.13
CA VAL A 448 -2.08 -25.81 -5.30
C VAL A 448 -1.85 -24.31 -5.12
N ASN A 449 -1.43 -23.60 -6.17
CA ASN A 449 -1.27 -22.15 -6.15
C ASN A 449 -2.56 -21.46 -5.68
N GLY A 450 -2.43 -20.50 -4.77
CA GLY A 450 -3.55 -19.79 -4.16
C GLY A 450 -4.16 -20.47 -2.93
N ILE A 451 -3.77 -21.72 -2.61
CA ILE A 451 -4.12 -22.36 -1.33
C ILE A 451 -3.05 -22.01 -0.28
N ASP A 452 -2.94 -20.72 -0.06
CA ASP A 452 -1.92 -20.12 0.79
C ASP A 452 -2.22 -20.22 2.28
N TRP A 453 -1.14 -20.32 3.08
CA TRP A 453 -1.19 -20.43 4.53
C TRP A 453 -0.04 -19.68 5.20
N VAL A 454 -0.28 -19.21 6.42
CA VAL A 454 0.78 -18.76 7.32
C VAL A 454 0.86 -19.72 8.50
N LEU A 455 2.04 -20.28 8.72
CA LEU A 455 2.37 -20.93 9.98
C LEU A 455 2.70 -19.84 10.99
N VAL A 456 1.95 -19.81 12.09
CA VAL A 456 2.15 -18.92 13.23
C VAL A 456 2.77 -19.73 14.36
N LEU A 457 3.92 -19.29 14.86
CA LEU A 457 4.60 -19.85 16.02
C LEU A 457 4.67 -18.79 17.12
N GLU A 458 4.29 -19.15 18.34
CA GLU A 458 4.25 -18.25 19.49
C GLU A 458 4.86 -18.91 20.72
N SER A 459 5.68 -18.16 21.45
CA SER A 459 6.22 -18.60 22.73
C SER A 459 5.09 -18.84 23.75
N ILE A 460 5.12 -19.97 24.42
CA ILE A 460 4.28 -20.24 25.58
C ILE A 460 5.04 -19.76 26.81
N LYS A 461 4.43 -18.80 27.53
CA LYS A 461 4.98 -18.22 28.76
C LYS A 461 4.78 -19.16 29.93
#